data_5388d4b9fd6aba658341b11d65d0184a
#
_entry.id   5388d4b9fd6aba658341b11d65d0184a
#
_cell.length_a   1.000
_cell.length_b   1.000
_cell.length_c   1.000
_cell.angle_alpha   90.00
_cell.angle_beta   90.00
_cell.angle_gamma   90.00
#
_symmetry.space_group_name_H-M   'P 1'
#
loop_
_entity.id
_entity.type
_entity.pdbx_description
1 polymer ?
#
loop_
_entity_poly.entity_id
_entity_poly.type
_entity_poly.pdbx_seq_one_letter_code
_entity_poly.pdbx_strand_id
1 'polypeptide(L)'
;MLNMDEDKLEFRKITKENYMECIALKVDESQKHFVADNAQSLVEAAFEDGLYTLAIYHNRTMVGFILYDYDEDIPGWSLSRFMIGKQYQGKGCGKRAVLEFLDFFRKNYDADKIYISVSLENVVARKMYGDIGFREIKEIEYTFMGEQYREIKMVKQLLL
;
A
#
# COMPACT_ATOMS: atom_id res chain seq x y z
N MET A 1 -16.69 -2.83 -18.13
CA MET A 1 -16.15 -1.82 -17.21
C MET A 1 -16.50 -2.23 -15.78
N LEU A 2 -15.50 -2.25 -14.89
CA LEU A 2 -15.75 -2.58 -13.50
C LEU A 2 -16.53 -1.42 -12.84
N ASN A 3 -17.70 -1.72 -12.32
CA ASN A 3 -18.43 -0.74 -11.51
C ASN A 3 -17.88 -0.81 -10.08
N MET A 4 -16.93 0.06 -9.77
CA MET A 4 -16.24 0.07 -8.47
C MET A 4 -17.10 0.62 -7.33
N ASP A 5 -18.29 1.15 -7.63
CA ASP A 5 -19.12 1.82 -6.62
C ASP A 5 -20.05 0.89 -5.85
N GLU A 6 -20.35 -0.28 -6.36
CA GLU A 6 -21.39 -1.16 -5.79
C GLU A 6 -20.84 -2.33 -4.97
N ASP A 7 -19.61 -2.81 -5.22
CA ASP A 7 -19.07 -4.00 -4.59
C ASP A 7 -17.87 -3.70 -3.71
N LYS A 8 -17.83 -4.33 -2.53
CA LYS A 8 -16.69 -4.23 -1.63
C LYS A 8 -15.46 -4.89 -2.24
N LEU A 9 -14.29 -4.32 -1.92
CA LEU A 9 -13.01 -4.94 -2.23
C LEU A 9 -12.74 -6.07 -1.23
N GLU A 10 -12.03 -7.09 -1.69
CA GLU A 10 -11.56 -8.18 -0.84
C GLU A 10 -10.03 -8.15 -0.74
N PHE A 11 -9.53 -8.48 0.44
CA PHE A 11 -8.09 -8.60 0.70
C PHE A 11 -7.77 -10.09 0.86
N ARG A 12 -6.98 -10.63 -0.06
CA ARG A 12 -6.65 -12.06 -0.09
C ARG A 12 -5.15 -12.27 0.01
N LYS A 13 -4.76 -13.36 0.67
CA LYS A 13 -3.35 -13.75 0.74
C LYS A 13 -2.81 -14.06 -0.64
N ILE A 14 -1.52 -13.77 -0.83
CA ILE A 14 -0.78 -14.20 -2.01
C ILE A 14 -0.40 -15.67 -1.83
N THR A 15 -0.72 -16.48 -2.82
CA THR A 15 -0.51 -17.94 -2.81
C THR A 15 0.13 -18.40 -4.12
N LYS A 16 0.44 -19.68 -4.21
CA LYS A 16 0.94 -20.29 -5.45
C LYS A 16 -0.06 -20.18 -6.61
N GLU A 17 -1.35 -20.01 -6.33
CA GLU A 17 -2.38 -19.89 -7.35
C GLU A 17 -2.52 -18.49 -7.92
N ASN A 18 -2.10 -17.45 -7.20
CA ASN A 18 -2.32 -16.05 -7.63
C ASN A 18 -1.06 -15.17 -7.70
N TYR A 19 0.12 -15.67 -7.31
CA TYR A 19 1.31 -14.82 -7.26
C TYR A 19 1.74 -14.31 -8.65
N MET A 20 1.53 -15.09 -9.69
CA MET A 20 1.88 -14.67 -11.06
C MET A 20 1.00 -13.51 -11.52
N GLU A 21 -0.28 -13.54 -11.19
CA GLU A 21 -1.20 -12.44 -11.44
C GLU A 21 -0.75 -11.17 -10.68
N CYS A 22 -0.31 -11.35 -9.44
CA CYS A 22 0.23 -10.25 -8.63
C CYS A 22 1.48 -9.62 -9.27
N ILE A 23 2.42 -10.44 -9.72
CA ILE A 23 3.64 -9.97 -10.38
C ILE A 23 3.31 -9.23 -11.68
N ALA A 24 2.28 -9.66 -12.38
CA ALA A 24 1.87 -9.04 -13.64
C ALA A 24 1.22 -7.66 -13.47
N LEU A 25 0.71 -7.33 -12.27
CA LEU A 25 0.18 -5.99 -11.99
C LEU A 25 1.31 -4.96 -11.99
N LYS A 26 1.18 -3.93 -12.78
CA LYS A 26 2.16 -2.85 -12.91
C LYS A 26 1.49 -1.49 -12.74
N VAL A 27 2.24 -0.56 -12.17
CA VAL A 27 1.88 0.86 -12.17
C VAL A 27 2.24 1.48 -13.51
N ASP A 28 1.78 2.73 -13.74
CA ASP A 28 2.21 3.49 -14.91
C ASP A 28 3.74 3.70 -14.87
N GLU A 29 4.36 3.82 -16.04
CA GLU A 29 5.81 4.07 -16.16
C GLU A 29 6.27 5.27 -15.35
N SER A 30 5.46 6.33 -15.30
CA SER A 30 5.74 7.54 -14.53
C SER A 30 5.75 7.33 -13.01
N GLN A 31 5.26 6.19 -12.54
CA GLN A 31 5.12 5.87 -11.11
C GLN A 31 6.11 4.79 -10.63
N LYS A 32 6.90 4.21 -11.52
CA LYS A 32 7.78 3.08 -11.19
C LYS A 32 8.76 3.36 -10.07
N HIS A 33 9.20 4.59 -9.93
CA HIS A 33 10.16 4.98 -8.88
C HIS A 33 9.49 5.32 -7.54
N PHE A 34 8.15 5.35 -7.49
CA PHE A 34 7.41 5.65 -6.26
C PHE A 34 7.17 4.42 -5.39
N VAL A 35 7.21 3.22 -5.97
CA VAL A 35 6.93 1.98 -5.26
C VAL A 35 7.76 0.84 -5.88
N ALA A 36 8.29 -0.04 -5.02
CA ALA A 36 8.95 -1.26 -5.49
C ALA A 36 7.96 -2.14 -6.24
N ASP A 37 8.41 -2.88 -7.26
CA ASP A 37 7.52 -3.79 -7.96
C ASP A 37 7.06 -4.94 -7.06
N ASN A 38 5.97 -5.60 -7.45
CA ASN A 38 5.35 -6.62 -6.61
C ASN A 38 6.24 -7.85 -6.45
N ALA A 39 7.04 -8.21 -7.46
CA ALA A 39 7.98 -9.33 -7.36
C ALA A 39 9.03 -9.07 -6.28
N GLN A 40 9.62 -7.88 -6.24
CA GLN A 40 10.57 -7.49 -5.21
C GLN A 40 9.92 -7.56 -3.82
N SER A 41 8.70 -7.04 -3.69
CA SER A 41 7.97 -7.04 -2.42
C SER A 41 7.68 -8.45 -1.92
N LEU A 42 7.32 -9.36 -2.80
CA LEU A 42 7.07 -10.76 -2.45
C LEU A 42 8.35 -11.47 -2.01
N VAL A 43 9.47 -11.20 -2.67
CA VAL A 43 10.78 -11.77 -2.28
C VAL A 43 11.19 -11.25 -0.90
N GLU A 44 11.10 -9.96 -0.65
CA GLU A 44 11.41 -9.39 0.66
C GLU A 44 10.54 -10.01 1.76
N ALA A 45 9.24 -10.13 1.53
CA ALA A 45 8.33 -10.74 2.49
C ALA A 45 8.60 -12.22 2.75
N ALA A 46 9.23 -12.93 1.80
CA ALA A 46 9.61 -14.32 1.98
C ALA A 46 10.85 -14.49 2.87
N PHE A 47 11.74 -13.49 2.93
CA PHE A 47 13.02 -13.58 3.63
C PHE A 47 13.12 -12.69 4.88
N GLU A 48 12.26 -11.72 5.04
CA GLU A 48 12.25 -10.82 6.20
C GLU A 48 11.02 -11.07 7.07
N ASP A 49 11.21 -11.14 8.38
CA ASP A 49 10.12 -11.31 9.33
C ASP A 49 9.30 -10.02 9.49
N GLY A 50 8.03 -10.17 9.82
CA GLY A 50 7.14 -9.04 10.12
C GLY A 50 6.62 -8.29 8.90
N LEU A 51 6.82 -8.79 7.70
CA LEU A 51 6.25 -8.26 6.46
C LEU A 51 5.03 -9.09 6.05
N TYR A 52 3.92 -8.42 5.78
CA TYR A 52 2.65 -9.04 5.40
C TYR A 52 2.20 -8.52 4.04
N THR A 53 1.75 -9.42 3.18
CA THR A 53 1.30 -9.07 1.83
C THR A 53 -0.15 -9.47 1.61
N LEU A 54 -0.88 -8.64 0.87
CA LEU A 54 -2.26 -8.90 0.47
C LEU A 54 -2.48 -8.47 -0.97
N ALA A 55 -3.24 -9.27 -1.70
CA ALA A 55 -3.82 -8.88 -2.97
C ALA A 55 -5.16 -8.18 -2.74
N ILE A 56 -5.43 -7.16 -3.53
CA ILE A 56 -6.70 -6.45 -3.53
C ILE A 56 -7.52 -6.96 -4.72
N TYR A 57 -8.71 -7.48 -4.44
CA TYR A 57 -9.62 -7.98 -5.45
C TYR A 57 -10.89 -7.15 -5.51
N HIS A 58 -11.33 -6.90 -6.72
CA HIS A 58 -12.68 -6.47 -7.00
C HIS A 58 -13.39 -7.63 -7.71
N ASN A 59 -14.33 -8.27 -7.02
CA ASN A 59 -14.92 -9.54 -7.44
C ASN A 59 -13.83 -10.60 -7.69
N ARG A 60 -13.68 -11.09 -8.91
CA ARG A 60 -12.68 -12.10 -9.28
C ARG A 60 -11.42 -11.52 -9.91
N THR A 61 -11.32 -10.19 -9.95
CA THR A 61 -10.21 -9.50 -10.61
C THR A 61 -9.27 -8.92 -9.58
N MET A 62 -7.99 -9.27 -9.65
CA MET A 62 -6.95 -8.64 -8.83
C MET A 62 -6.66 -7.25 -9.39
N VAL A 63 -6.87 -6.22 -8.57
CA VAL A 63 -6.70 -4.82 -8.98
C VAL A 63 -5.52 -4.13 -8.31
N GLY A 64 -4.97 -4.69 -7.23
CA GLY A 64 -3.88 -4.05 -6.52
C GLY A 64 -3.17 -4.98 -5.54
N PHE A 65 -2.20 -4.40 -4.83
CA PHE A 65 -1.32 -5.10 -3.91
C PHE A 65 -0.94 -4.21 -2.74
N ILE A 66 -0.80 -4.83 -1.57
CA ILE A 66 -0.41 -4.18 -0.32
C ILE A 66 0.70 -4.97 0.35
N LEU A 67 1.71 -4.25 0.86
CA LEU A 67 2.65 -4.76 1.86
C LEU A 67 2.56 -3.85 3.08
N TYR A 68 2.33 -4.43 4.24
CA TYR A 68 2.33 -3.72 5.52
C TYR A 68 3.21 -4.47 6.51
N ASP A 69 3.74 -3.76 7.50
CA ASP A 69 4.70 -4.33 8.42
C ASP A 69 4.58 -3.71 9.82
N TYR A 70 5.16 -4.42 10.78
CA TYR A 70 5.40 -3.92 12.12
C TYR A 70 6.89 -3.77 12.34
N ASP A 71 7.34 -2.57 12.68
CA ASP A 71 8.73 -2.28 13.00
C ASP A 71 8.91 -2.36 14.52
N GLU A 72 9.76 -3.30 14.98
CA GLU A 72 10.04 -3.49 16.39
C GLU A 72 11.04 -2.45 16.94
N ASP A 73 11.91 -1.93 16.08
CA ASP A 73 12.92 -0.93 16.47
C ASP A 73 12.30 0.45 16.67
N ILE A 74 11.30 0.77 15.87
CA ILE A 74 10.47 1.97 16.01
C ILE A 74 9.03 1.47 16.13
N PRO A 75 8.58 1.03 17.31
CA PRO A 75 7.35 0.28 17.44
C PRO A 75 6.16 0.94 16.74
N GLY A 76 5.64 0.28 15.74
CA GLY A 76 4.52 0.78 14.98
C GLY A 76 4.25 0.01 13.69
N TRP A 77 3.00 0.09 13.25
CA TRP A 77 2.55 -0.48 12.00
C TRP A 77 2.72 0.53 10.87
N SER A 78 3.13 0.04 9.71
CA SER A 78 3.26 0.84 8.50
C SER A 78 2.57 0.17 7.32
N LEU A 79 1.83 0.95 6.53
CA LEU A 79 1.45 0.58 5.17
C LEU A 79 2.64 0.97 4.28
N SER A 80 3.52 0.02 4.02
CA SER A 80 4.82 0.30 3.41
C SER A 80 4.79 0.30 1.90
N ARG A 81 3.92 -0.51 1.29
CA ARG A 81 3.74 -0.53 -0.16
C ARG A 81 2.27 -0.71 -0.50
N PHE A 82 1.81 0.12 -1.40
CA PHE A 82 0.45 0.10 -1.90
C PHE A 82 0.46 0.48 -3.38
N MET A 83 -0.18 -0.34 -4.20
CA MET A 83 -0.33 -0.01 -5.61
C MET A 83 -1.66 -0.50 -6.16
N ILE A 84 -2.17 0.23 -7.12
CA ILE A 84 -3.29 -0.19 -7.98
C ILE A 84 -2.73 -0.38 -9.39
N GLY A 85 -3.09 -1.47 -10.04
CA GLY A 85 -2.66 -1.74 -11.41
C GLY A 85 -3.10 -0.61 -12.35
N LYS A 86 -2.23 -0.26 -13.30
CA LYS A 86 -2.41 0.88 -14.22
C LYS A 86 -3.82 0.95 -14.82
N GLN A 87 -4.35 -0.18 -15.28
CA GLN A 87 -5.65 -0.25 -15.94
C GLN A 87 -6.84 0.02 -15.00
N TYR A 88 -6.61 0.00 -13.69
CA TYR A 88 -7.66 0.21 -12.67
C TYR A 88 -7.55 1.57 -11.99
N GLN A 89 -6.56 2.38 -12.34
CA GLN A 89 -6.35 3.71 -11.76
C GLN A 89 -7.32 4.75 -12.34
N GLY A 90 -7.42 5.90 -11.66
CA GLY A 90 -8.20 7.04 -12.14
C GLY A 90 -9.71 6.97 -11.90
N LYS A 91 -10.18 5.99 -11.12
CA LYS A 91 -11.61 5.76 -10.86
C LYS A 91 -11.95 5.80 -9.36
N GLY A 92 -11.09 6.40 -8.54
CA GLY A 92 -11.27 6.42 -7.08
C GLY A 92 -10.92 5.10 -6.39
N CYS A 93 -10.41 4.12 -7.12
CA CYS A 93 -10.07 2.80 -6.58
C CYS A 93 -9.00 2.86 -5.51
N GLY A 94 -7.97 3.68 -5.69
CA GLY A 94 -6.88 3.82 -4.74
C GLY A 94 -7.35 4.31 -3.37
N LYS A 95 -8.10 5.39 -3.34
CA LYS A 95 -8.65 5.94 -2.10
C LYS A 95 -9.57 4.94 -1.40
N ARG A 96 -10.46 4.32 -2.15
CA ARG A 96 -11.37 3.30 -1.64
C ARG A 96 -10.62 2.12 -1.06
N ALA A 97 -9.58 1.63 -1.76
CA ALA A 97 -8.79 0.51 -1.32
C ALA A 97 -8.07 0.80 0.01
N VAL A 98 -7.52 2.00 0.17
CA VAL A 98 -6.88 2.39 1.44
C VAL A 98 -7.93 2.46 2.56
N LEU A 99 -9.09 3.06 2.32
CA LEU A 99 -10.16 3.15 3.34
C LEU A 99 -10.64 1.76 3.77
N GLU A 100 -10.88 0.86 2.83
CA GLU A 100 -11.32 -0.50 3.15
C GLU A 100 -10.19 -1.32 3.78
N PHE A 101 -8.91 -1.09 3.40
CA PHE A 101 -7.78 -1.70 4.09
C PHE A 101 -7.69 -1.24 5.55
N LEU A 102 -7.90 0.03 5.83
CA LEU A 102 -7.89 0.54 7.21
C LEU A 102 -9.00 -0.11 8.05
N ASP A 103 -10.17 -0.36 7.48
CA ASP A 103 -11.23 -1.09 8.15
C ASP A 103 -10.83 -2.55 8.41
N PHE A 104 -10.28 -3.22 7.42
CA PHE A 104 -9.72 -4.57 7.57
C PHE A 104 -8.65 -4.60 8.66
N PHE A 105 -7.73 -3.64 8.65
CA PHE A 105 -6.63 -3.56 9.60
C PHE A 105 -7.14 -3.41 11.04
N ARG A 106 -8.09 -2.49 11.27
CA ARG A 106 -8.67 -2.28 12.60
C ARG A 106 -9.41 -3.50 13.14
N LYS A 107 -9.99 -4.31 12.27
CA LYS A 107 -10.69 -5.54 12.67
C LYS A 107 -9.74 -6.68 13.04
N ASN A 108 -8.53 -6.67 12.53
CA ASN A 108 -7.57 -7.76 12.67
C ASN A 108 -6.40 -7.45 13.60
N TYR A 109 -6.14 -6.18 13.89
CA TYR A 109 -5.00 -5.73 14.69
C TYR A 109 -5.44 -4.71 15.74
N ASP A 110 -4.91 -4.88 16.94
CA ASP A 110 -5.11 -3.93 18.03
C ASP A 110 -4.01 -2.86 17.93
N ALA A 111 -4.28 -1.83 17.13
CA ALA A 111 -3.36 -0.74 16.88
C ALA A 111 -4.08 0.61 16.95
N ASP A 112 -3.45 1.58 17.58
CA ASP A 112 -3.99 2.93 17.74
C ASP A 112 -3.66 3.86 16.56
N LYS A 113 -2.65 3.52 15.75
CA LYS A 113 -2.22 4.32 14.61
C LYS A 113 -1.50 3.47 13.57
N ILE A 114 -1.38 4.03 12.38
CA ILE A 114 -0.63 3.45 11.28
C ILE A 114 0.14 4.54 10.54
N TYR A 115 1.36 4.22 10.12
CA TYR A 115 2.25 5.11 9.37
C TYR A 115 2.25 4.77 7.90
N ILE A 116 2.58 5.75 7.08
CA ILE A 116 2.97 5.61 5.68
C ILE A 116 4.16 6.49 5.38
N SER A 117 4.90 6.19 4.32
CA SER A 117 5.91 7.06 3.76
C SER A 117 5.68 7.20 2.26
N VAL A 118 5.65 8.42 1.77
CA VAL A 118 5.29 8.73 0.38
C VAL A 118 6.39 9.60 -0.23
N SER A 119 6.80 9.30 -1.46
CA SER A 119 7.74 10.16 -2.19
C SER A 119 7.26 11.61 -2.17
N LEU A 120 8.18 12.55 -1.89
CA LEU A 120 7.87 13.98 -1.92
C LEU A 120 7.29 14.42 -3.27
N GLU A 121 7.71 13.78 -4.35
CA GLU A 121 7.25 14.09 -5.70
C GLU A 121 5.87 13.51 -6.03
N ASN A 122 5.41 12.54 -5.25
CA ASN A 122 4.10 11.91 -5.48
C ASN A 122 2.97 12.75 -4.87
N VAL A 123 2.70 13.89 -5.48
CA VAL A 123 1.72 14.87 -5.01
C VAL A 123 0.31 14.27 -4.96
N VAL A 124 -0.04 13.44 -5.92
CA VAL A 124 -1.36 12.80 -5.99
C VAL A 124 -1.59 11.88 -4.78
N ALA A 125 -0.61 11.05 -4.45
CA ALA A 125 -0.71 10.16 -3.29
C ALA A 125 -0.72 10.94 -1.98
N ARG A 126 0.13 11.98 -1.84
CA ARG A 126 0.15 12.82 -0.64
C ARG A 126 -1.22 13.46 -0.38
N LYS A 127 -1.84 13.99 -1.43
CA LYS A 127 -3.18 14.56 -1.33
C LYS A 127 -4.22 13.52 -0.94
N MET A 128 -4.18 12.36 -1.58
CA MET A 128 -5.11 11.25 -1.29
C MET A 128 -5.02 10.83 0.17
N TYR A 129 -3.82 10.60 0.69
CA TYR A 129 -3.63 10.21 2.09
C TYR A 129 -4.05 11.32 3.05
N GLY A 130 -3.77 12.57 2.73
CA GLY A 130 -4.25 13.71 3.52
C GLY A 130 -5.78 13.77 3.59
N ASP A 131 -6.47 13.55 2.46
CA ASP A 131 -7.93 13.51 2.39
C ASP A 131 -8.52 12.35 3.21
N ILE A 132 -7.79 11.25 3.35
CA ILE A 132 -8.18 10.09 4.18
C ILE A 132 -8.00 10.38 5.68
N GLY A 133 -7.15 11.36 6.02
CA GLY A 133 -6.89 11.75 7.41
C GLY A 133 -5.48 11.47 7.90
N PHE A 134 -4.55 11.13 7.03
CA PHE A 134 -3.13 11.06 7.38
C PHE A 134 -2.56 12.46 7.53
N ARG A 135 -1.73 12.62 8.55
CA ARG A 135 -1.05 13.89 8.88
C ARG A 135 0.44 13.74 8.60
N GLU A 136 1.03 14.70 7.90
CA GLU A 136 2.47 14.73 7.66
C GLU A 136 3.23 14.97 8.97
N ILE A 137 4.29 14.19 9.21
CA ILE A 137 5.12 14.28 10.42
C ILE A 137 6.47 14.92 10.09
N LYS A 138 7.22 14.32 9.15
CA LYS A 138 8.58 14.75 8.82
C LYS A 138 9.02 14.21 7.47
N GLU A 139 9.98 14.89 6.86
CA GLU A 139 10.71 14.37 5.72
C GLU A 139 11.76 13.37 6.17
N ILE A 140 11.95 12.33 5.36
CA ILE A 140 12.99 11.32 5.55
C ILE A 140 13.78 11.16 4.26
N GLU A 141 15.08 10.92 4.40
CA GLU A 141 15.97 10.63 3.29
C GLU A 141 16.72 9.34 3.58
N TYR A 142 16.84 8.49 2.58
CA TYR A 142 17.62 7.26 2.70
C TYR A 142 18.14 6.82 1.34
N THR A 143 19.15 5.96 1.36
CA THR A 143 19.70 5.32 0.16
C THR A 143 19.34 3.83 0.20
N PHE A 144 18.79 3.34 -0.89
CA PHE A 144 18.45 1.93 -1.05
C PHE A 144 18.89 1.47 -2.44
N MET A 145 19.70 0.40 -2.49
CA MET A 145 20.25 -0.16 -3.73
C MET A 145 20.93 0.89 -4.63
N GLY A 146 21.66 1.83 -4.01
CA GLY A 146 22.42 2.87 -4.72
C GLY A 146 21.61 4.09 -5.15
N GLU A 147 20.31 4.10 -4.94
CA GLU A 147 19.44 5.23 -5.25
C GLU A 147 19.03 5.99 -3.99
N GLN A 148 18.93 7.30 -4.13
CA GLN A 148 18.46 8.18 -3.03
C GLN A 148 16.96 8.35 -3.10
N TYR A 149 16.31 8.24 -1.93
CA TYR A 149 14.88 8.44 -1.76
C TYR A 149 14.62 9.58 -0.79
N ARG A 150 13.68 10.44 -1.15
CA ARG A 150 13.16 11.50 -0.29
C ARG A 150 11.65 11.31 -0.15
N GLU A 151 11.21 11.11 1.09
CA GLU A 151 9.82 10.80 1.39
C GLU A 151 9.29 11.66 2.51
N ILE A 152 7.98 11.81 2.57
CA ILE A 152 7.28 12.39 3.72
C ILE A 152 6.66 11.25 4.53
N LYS A 153 6.96 11.21 5.83
CA LYS A 153 6.31 10.28 6.75
C LYS A 153 5.00 10.87 7.23
N MET A 154 3.95 10.07 7.19
CA MET A 154 2.61 10.47 7.62
C MET A 154 2.05 9.45 8.62
N VAL A 155 1.13 9.90 9.45
CA VAL A 155 0.48 9.06 10.45
C VAL A 155 -1.03 9.29 10.45
N LYS A 156 -1.79 8.22 10.66
CA LYS A 156 -3.22 8.29 10.92
C LYS A 156 -3.56 7.61 12.23
N GLN A 157 -4.34 8.31 13.07
CA GLN A 157 -4.93 7.72 14.27
C GLN A 157 -6.10 6.82 13.89
N LEU A 158 -6.14 5.63 14.48
CA LEU A 158 -7.16 4.61 14.20
C LEU A 158 -8.21 4.49 15.31
N LEU A 159 -7.93 5.07 16.47
CA LEU A 159 -8.87 5.10 17.58
C LEU A 159 -9.99 6.10 17.29
N LEU A 160 -11.18 5.71 17.62
CA LEU A 160 -12.35 6.59 17.61
C LEU A 160 -12.41 7.45 18.86
#